data_a81f73d20dc343a9d6518f6e9b314349
#
_entry.id   a81f73d20dc343a9d6518f6e9b314349
#
_cell.length_a   1.000
_cell.length_b   1.000
_cell.length_c   1.000
_cell.angle_alpha   90.00
_cell.angle_beta   90.00
_cell.angle_gamma   90.00
#
_symmetry.space_group_name_H-M   'P 1'
#
loop_
_entity.id
_entity.type
_entity.pdbx_description
1 polymer ?
#
loop_
_entity_poly.entity_id
_entity_poly.type
_entity_poly.pdbx_seq_one_letter_code
_entity_poly.pdbx_strand_id
1 'polypeptide(L)'
;MTTKLPASFLPAKFQVLSGSALKLIAIILMLIDHTGLMILYNYPATTATLFSFGGVDYSWYRIFRDIGRAAFPIFCFLLVEGFLHTHNRKKYGLNLFLFACISEIPWNFMFTNTWRYEKQNVFFTLFLGYLAFCALEYFWDNQKIQLVCVLALLTVSVFLKADYGWRGFVFLLIMYWFRNDKTAQAIIGSCWLYYEWKACFAFLSINMYNGERGFVKGKFLKYVFYWFYPVHITILVILRKLLFHM
;
A
#
# COMPACT_ATOMS: atom_id res chain seq x y z
N MET A 1 25.80 -6.72 14.57
CA MET A 1 25.70 -5.33 14.07
C MET A 1 24.39 -4.75 14.57
N THR A 2 24.45 -3.84 15.52
CA THR A 2 23.29 -3.05 15.94
C THR A 2 22.98 -2.08 14.79
N THR A 3 22.02 -2.45 13.95
CA THR A 3 21.52 -1.52 12.93
C THR A 3 20.88 -0.34 13.66
N LYS A 4 21.51 0.84 13.56
CA LYS A 4 20.90 2.08 14.06
C LYS A 4 19.52 2.21 13.42
N LEU A 5 18.49 2.46 14.23
CA LEU A 5 17.17 2.78 13.71
C LEU A 5 17.25 3.98 12.77
N PRO A 6 16.49 3.99 11.67
CA PRO A 6 16.38 5.16 10.80
C PRO A 6 16.01 6.41 11.60
N ALA A 7 16.53 7.56 11.21
CA ALA A 7 16.17 8.84 11.83
C ALA A 7 14.66 9.04 11.80
N SER A 8 14.09 9.56 12.89
CA SER A 8 12.65 9.76 13.04
C SER A 8 12.39 11.10 13.74
N PHE A 9 11.32 11.80 13.35
CA PHE A 9 10.89 13.00 14.07
C PHE A 9 10.28 12.67 15.45
N LEU A 10 9.90 11.40 15.69
CA LEU A 10 9.42 10.96 17.00
C LEU A 10 10.59 10.48 17.88
N PRO A 11 10.64 10.91 19.14
CA PRO A 11 11.58 10.38 20.11
C PRO A 11 11.47 8.84 20.24
N ALA A 12 12.58 8.17 20.59
CA ALA A 12 12.64 6.70 20.67
C ALA A 12 11.56 6.09 21.57
N LYS A 13 11.17 6.78 22.66
CA LYS A 13 10.09 6.33 23.58
C LYS A 13 8.72 6.15 22.91
N PHE A 14 8.49 6.81 21.76
CA PHE A 14 7.25 6.67 20.99
C PHE A 14 7.38 5.69 19.82
N GLN A 15 8.55 5.14 19.55
CA GLN A 15 8.77 4.13 18.53
C GLN A 15 8.42 2.74 19.08
N VAL A 16 7.12 2.48 19.19
CA VAL A 16 6.57 1.28 19.87
C VAL A 16 5.93 0.27 18.91
N LEU A 17 5.74 0.63 17.64
CA LEU A 17 5.10 -0.24 16.67
C LEU A 17 6.11 -1.16 15.99
N SER A 18 5.85 -2.47 16.03
CA SER A 18 6.60 -3.44 15.24
C SER A 18 6.10 -3.49 13.79
N GLY A 19 6.88 -4.09 12.89
CA GLY A 19 6.46 -4.33 11.50
C GLY A 19 5.18 -5.17 11.40
N SER A 20 4.94 -6.07 12.36
CA SER A 20 3.68 -6.83 12.44
C SER A 20 2.49 -5.96 12.85
N ALA A 21 2.69 -5.03 13.77
CA ALA A 21 1.66 -4.07 14.17
C ALA A 21 1.30 -3.13 13.00
N LEU A 22 2.32 -2.63 12.27
CA LEU A 22 2.07 -1.83 11.07
C LEU A 22 1.30 -2.60 9.99
N LYS A 23 1.60 -3.89 9.78
CA LYS A 23 0.82 -4.74 8.86
C LYS A 23 -0.63 -4.84 9.29
N LEU A 24 -0.88 -5.05 10.59
CA LEU A 24 -2.24 -5.13 11.11
C LEU A 24 -2.99 -3.81 10.93
N ILE A 25 -2.36 -2.68 11.22
CA ILE A 25 -2.93 -1.35 10.98
C ILE A 25 -3.27 -1.19 9.49
N ALA A 26 -2.33 -1.50 8.59
CA ALA A 26 -2.53 -1.35 7.15
C ALA A 26 -3.71 -2.20 6.62
N ILE A 27 -3.85 -3.46 7.05
CA ILE A 27 -4.97 -4.31 6.60
C ILE A 27 -6.32 -3.86 7.18
N ILE A 28 -6.36 -3.33 8.41
CA ILE A 28 -7.58 -2.76 8.99
C ILE A 28 -8.00 -1.50 8.21
N LEU A 29 -7.07 -0.60 7.95
CA LEU A 29 -7.33 0.60 7.14
C LEU A 29 -7.81 0.25 5.73
N MET A 30 -7.19 -0.75 5.10
CA MET A 30 -7.59 -1.23 3.79
C MET A 30 -8.99 -1.86 3.80
N LEU A 31 -9.33 -2.62 4.86
CA LEU A 31 -10.67 -3.19 5.03
C LEU A 31 -11.72 -2.08 5.17
N ILE A 32 -11.43 -1.04 5.96
CA ILE A 32 -12.29 0.14 6.11
C ILE A 32 -12.51 0.82 4.74
N ASP A 33 -11.44 1.06 3.97
CA ASP A 33 -11.50 1.66 2.65
C ASP A 33 -12.42 0.88 1.71
N HIS A 34 -12.18 -0.42 1.59
CA HIS A 34 -12.94 -1.28 0.67
C HIS A 34 -14.39 -1.50 1.15
N THR A 35 -14.64 -1.53 2.46
CA THR A 35 -16.01 -1.53 2.99
C THR A 35 -16.72 -0.24 2.62
N GLY A 36 -16.07 0.91 2.74
CA GLY A 36 -16.59 2.18 2.25
C GLY A 36 -16.99 2.09 0.77
N LEU A 37 -16.06 1.63 -0.07
CA LEU A 37 -16.26 1.55 -1.52
C LEU A 37 -17.34 0.54 -1.94
N MET A 38 -17.37 -0.62 -1.31
CA MET A 38 -18.20 -1.75 -1.77
C MET A 38 -19.58 -1.79 -1.12
N ILE A 39 -19.69 -1.37 0.12
CA ILE A 39 -20.93 -1.48 0.91
C ILE A 39 -21.53 -0.10 1.13
N LEU A 40 -20.82 0.84 1.75
CA LEU A 40 -21.39 2.13 2.11
C LEU A 40 -21.78 2.97 0.88
N TYR A 41 -21.04 2.87 -0.21
CA TYR A 41 -21.36 3.58 -1.46
C TYR A 41 -22.78 3.25 -1.99
N ASN A 42 -23.24 2.02 -1.75
CA ASN A 42 -24.53 1.53 -2.26
C ASN A 42 -25.71 1.81 -1.30
N TYR A 43 -25.48 2.39 -0.12
CA TYR A 43 -26.53 2.80 0.80
C TYR A 43 -26.74 4.32 0.73
N PRO A 44 -27.92 4.82 0.31
CA PRO A 44 -28.18 6.27 0.23
C PRO A 44 -27.98 7.00 1.55
N ALA A 45 -28.35 6.40 2.68
CA ALA A 45 -28.16 6.99 4.01
C ALA A 45 -26.70 7.19 4.37
N THR A 46 -25.77 6.37 3.86
CA THR A 46 -24.34 6.47 4.17
C THR A 46 -23.58 7.38 3.21
N THR A 47 -24.18 7.71 2.07
CA THR A 47 -23.66 8.70 1.11
C THR A 47 -24.24 10.10 1.34
N ALA A 48 -25.31 10.22 2.13
CA ALA A 48 -25.88 11.50 2.53
C ALA A 48 -24.88 12.31 3.36
N THR A 49 -24.88 13.63 3.16
CA THR A 49 -24.02 14.56 3.89
C THR A 49 -24.37 14.55 5.38
N LEU A 50 -23.39 14.25 6.22
CA LEU A 50 -23.51 14.34 7.68
C LEU A 50 -23.19 15.75 8.18
N PHE A 51 -22.13 16.33 7.63
CA PHE A 51 -21.67 17.69 7.92
C PHE A 51 -20.79 18.18 6.79
N SER A 52 -20.62 19.50 6.71
CA SER A 52 -19.70 20.13 5.76
C SER A 52 -18.60 20.86 6.54
N PHE A 53 -17.35 20.68 6.11
CA PHE A 53 -16.20 21.36 6.70
C PHE A 53 -15.22 21.79 5.62
N GLY A 54 -14.82 23.06 5.62
CA GLY A 54 -13.87 23.58 4.63
C GLY A 54 -14.37 23.50 3.18
N GLY A 55 -15.68 23.61 2.93
CA GLY A 55 -16.28 23.45 1.59
C GLY A 55 -16.36 22.02 1.07
N VAL A 56 -16.15 21.05 1.97
CA VAL A 56 -16.18 19.62 1.66
C VAL A 56 -17.30 18.96 2.45
N ASP A 57 -18.18 18.22 1.74
CA ASP A 57 -19.23 17.43 2.35
C ASP A 57 -18.71 16.08 2.82
N TYR A 58 -18.94 15.77 4.09
CA TYR A 58 -18.56 14.50 4.72
C TYR A 58 -19.78 13.60 4.88
N SER A 59 -19.65 12.38 4.41
CA SER A 59 -20.58 11.26 4.58
C SER A 59 -19.84 10.08 5.21
N TRP A 60 -20.56 9.07 5.71
CA TRP A 60 -19.91 7.83 6.19
C TRP A 60 -19.03 7.20 5.12
N TYR A 61 -19.53 7.12 3.88
CA TYR A 61 -18.73 6.65 2.74
C TYR A 61 -17.40 7.39 2.63
N ARG A 62 -17.44 8.72 2.62
CA ARG A 62 -16.24 9.55 2.48
C ARG A 62 -15.26 9.38 3.65
N ILE A 63 -15.77 9.34 4.89
CA ILE A 63 -14.95 9.14 6.09
C ILE A 63 -14.19 7.81 6.01
N PHE A 64 -14.85 6.72 5.61
CA PHE A 64 -14.21 5.42 5.46
C PHE A 64 -13.13 5.43 4.38
N ARG A 65 -13.41 6.07 3.24
CA ARG A 65 -12.42 6.25 2.16
C ARG A 65 -11.21 7.06 2.61
N ASP A 66 -11.43 8.13 3.33
CA ASP A 66 -10.39 9.04 3.81
C ASP A 66 -9.47 8.35 4.83
N ILE A 67 -10.04 7.60 5.79
CA ILE A 67 -9.27 6.80 6.77
C ILE A 67 -8.45 5.74 6.05
N GLY A 68 -9.02 5.08 5.07
CA GLY A 68 -8.37 4.00 4.32
C GLY A 68 -7.16 4.44 3.50
N ARG A 69 -7.09 5.71 3.10
CA ARG A 69 -5.96 6.24 2.29
C ARG A 69 -4.59 6.06 2.93
N ALA A 70 -4.52 6.00 4.25
CA ALA A 70 -3.28 5.77 4.97
C ALA A 70 -2.71 4.34 4.81
N ALA A 71 -3.50 3.38 4.32
CA ALA A 71 -3.04 2.00 4.12
C ALA A 71 -1.89 1.91 3.11
N PHE A 72 -2.00 2.59 1.96
CA PHE A 72 -1.03 2.49 0.88
C PHE A 72 0.39 2.91 1.27
N PRO A 73 0.63 4.09 1.89
CA PRO A 73 1.97 4.46 2.33
C PRO A 73 2.57 3.49 3.35
N ILE A 74 1.75 2.91 4.23
CA ILE A 74 2.22 1.89 5.19
C ILE A 74 2.66 0.63 4.44
N PHE A 75 1.90 0.16 3.43
CA PHE A 75 2.32 -0.98 2.61
C PHE A 75 3.58 -0.70 1.81
N CYS A 76 3.75 0.51 1.29
CA CYS A 76 4.98 0.93 0.61
C CYS A 76 6.19 0.89 1.55
N PHE A 77 6.05 1.42 2.77
CA PHE A 77 7.07 1.32 3.81
C PHE A 77 7.41 -0.13 4.14
N LEU A 78 6.40 -0.97 4.37
CA LEU A 78 6.57 -2.39 4.67
C LEU A 78 7.18 -3.19 3.52
N LEU A 79 6.95 -2.77 2.26
CA LEU A 79 7.62 -3.36 1.10
C LEU A 79 9.11 -3.08 1.11
N VAL A 80 9.51 -1.84 1.40
CA VAL A 80 10.93 -1.45 1.53
C VAL A 80 11.59 -2.22 2.68
N GLU A 81 10.99 -2.25 3.86
CA GLU A 81 11.47 -3.03 5.00
C GLU A 81 11.59 -4.53 4.65
N GLY A 82 10.58 -5.08 4.00
CA GLY A 82 10.58 -6.47 3.55
C GLY A 82 11.68 -6.75 2.54
N PHE A 83 11.97 -5.83 1.62
CA PHE A 83 13.05 -5.93 0.65
C PHE A 83 14.42 -5.93 1.32
N LEU A 84 14.65 -5.04 2.29
CA LEU A 84 15.91 -4.91 3.00
C LEU A 84 16.21 -6.13 3.89
N HIS A 85 15.20 -6.75 4.47
CA HIS A 85 15.35 -7.83 5.45
C HIS A 85 15.09 -9.24 4.86
N THR A 86 14.76 -9.37 3.57
CA THR A 86 14.50 -10.69 2.98
C THR A 86 15.80 -11.42 2.61
N HIS A 87 15.93 -12.68 3.02
CA HIS A 87 17.04 -13.54 2.59
C HIS A 87 16.86 -14.08 1.17
N ASN A 88 15.61 -14.17 0.68
CA ASN A 88 15.30 -14.72 -0.64
C ASN A 88 14.48 -13.74 -1.44
N ARG A 89 15.18 -12.86 -2.16
CA ARG A 89 14.59 -11.84 -3.02
C ARG A 89 13.77 -12.45 -4.15
N LYS A 90 14.25 -13.51 -4.80
CA LYS A 90 13.50 -14.18 -5.89
C LYS A 90 12.13 -14.66 -5.42
N LYS A 91 12.09 -15.35 -4.25
CA LYS A 91 10.84 -15.82 -3.67
C LYS A 91 9.92 -14.68 -3.23
N TYR A 92 10.48 -13.56 -2.76
CA TYR A 92 9.70 -12.39 -2.36
C TYR A 92 9.01 -11.75 -3.58
N GLY A 93 9.77 -11.48 -4.64
CA GLY A 93 9.22 -10.95 -5.89
C GLY A 93 8.19 -11.89 -6.53
N LEU A 94 8.48 -13.21 -6.55
CA LEU A 94 7.53 -14.20 -7.06
C LEU A 94 6.21 -14.20 -6.29
N ASN A 95 6.25 -14.11 -4.96
CA ASN A 95 5.04 -14.00 -4.16
C ASN A 95 4.24 -12.73 -4.49
N LEU A 96 4.89 -11.56 -4.64
CA LEU A 96 4.20 -10.33 -5.02
C LEU A 96 3.51 -10.49 -6.37
N PHE A 97 4.19 -11.06 -7.36
CA PHE A 97 3.62 -11.29 -8.68
C PHE A 97 2.47 -12.31 -8.66
N LEU A 98 2.64 -13.44 -7.97
CA LEU A 98 1.58 -14.46 -7.88
C LEU A 98 0.32 -13.89 -7.20
N PHE A 99 0.48 -13.12 -6.11
CA PHE A 99 -0.66 -12.50 -5.45
C PHE A 99 -1.24 -11.33 -6.25
N ALA A 100 -0.46 -10.65 -7.11
CA ALA A 100 -1.00 -9.71 -8.08
C ALA A 100 -1.96 -10.44 -9.06
N CYS A 101 -1.53 -11.56 -9.63
CA CYS A 101 -2.36 -12.35 -10.55
C CYS A 101 -3.60 -12.94 -9.88
N ILE A 102 -3.46 -13.51 -8.67
CA ILE A 102 -4.59 -14.09 -7.91
C ILE A 102 -5.62 -13.01 -7.56
N SER A 103 -5.16 -11.84 -7.18
CA SER A 103 -6.02 -10.75 -6.74
C SER A 103 -6.74 -10.04 -7.88
N GLU A 104 -6.32 -10.26 -9.12
CA GLU A 104 -6.93 -9.62 -10.29
C GLU A 104 -8.39 -10.03 -10.48
N ILE A 105 -8.73 -11.26 -10.19
CA ILE A 105 -10.10 -11.76 -10.31
C ILE A 105 -11.04 -10.98 -9.36
N PRO A 106 -10.87 -11.02 -8.03
CA PRO A 106 -11.75 -10.28 -7.12
C PRO A 106 -11.69 -8.77 -7.35
N TRP A 107 -10.54 -8.22 -7.77
CA TRP A 107 -10.38 -6.81 -8.10
C TRP A 107 -11.27 -6.40 -9.28
N ASN A 108 -11.29 -7.17 -10.35
CA ASN A 108 -12.15 -6.90 -11.50
C ASN A 108 -13.63 -6.94 -11.13
N PHE A 109 -14.04 -7.95 -10.36
CA PHE A 109 -15.42 -8.06 -9.85
C PHE A 109 -15.78 -6.92 -8.88
N MET A 110 -14.83 -6.34 -8.19
CA MET A 110 -15.07 -5.20 -7.31
C MET A 110 -15.59 -3.98 -8.09
N PHE A 111 -15.07 -3.73 -9.29
CA PHE A 111 -15.40 -2.53 -10.07
C PHE A 111 -16.43 -2.75 -11.17
N THR A 112 -16.43 -3.89 -11.85
CA THR A 112 -17.18 -4.07 -13.10
C THR A 112 -18.19 -5.21 -13.09
N ASN A 113 -18.19 -6.06 -12.05
CA ASN A 113 -18.93 -7.34 -12.02
C ASN A 113 -18.58 -8.29 -13.20
N THR A 114 -17.44 -8.04 -13.87
CA THR A 114 -16.94 -8.84 -14.99
C THR A 114 -15.51 -9.29 -14.74
N TRP A 115 -15.00 -10.17 -15.60
CA TRP A 115 -13.63 -10.68 -15.54
C TRP A 115 -12.57 -9.64 -15.95
N ARG A 116 -12.97 -8.50 -16.50
CA ARG A 116 -12.04 -7.49 -17.03
C ARG A 116 -12.36 -6.12 -16.46
N TYR A 117 -11.33 -5.47 -15.95
CA TYR A 117 -11.32 -4.07 -15.57
C TYR A 117 -10.07 -3.41 -16.16
N GLU A 118 -10.15 -2.13 -16.48
CA GLU A 118 -9.05 -1.40 -17.13
C GLU A 118 -7.82 -1.22 -16.24
N LYS A 119 -8.04 -1.17 -14.91
CA LYS A 119 -6.97 -0.92 -13.94
C LYS A 119 -6.62 -2.21 -13.21
N GLN A 120 -5.33 -2.48 -13.13
CA GLN A 120 -4.79 -3.61 -12.39
C GLN A 120 -4.72 -3.30 -10.89
N ASN A 121 -4.74 -4.34 -10.04
CA ASN A 121 -4.70 -4.17 -8.60
C ASN A 121 -3.35 -3.64 -8.07
N VAL A 122 -3.34 -3.17 -6.82
CA VAL A 122 -2.19 -2.53 -6.16
C VAL A 122 -0.94 -3.42 -6.07
N PHE A 123 -1.08 -4.75 -6.05
CA PHE A 123 0.09 -5.64 -6.01
C PHE A 123 0.97 -5.49 -7.25
N PHE A 124 0.42 -5.13 -8.41
CA PHE A 124 1.23 -4.81 -9.59
C PHE A 124 2.07 -3.56 -9.37
N THR A 125 1.53 -2.52 -8.74
CA THR A 125 2.32 -1.33 -8.36
C THR A 125 3.45 -1.70 -7.40
N LEU A 126 3.15 -2.51 -6.37
CA LEU A 126 4.14 -2.98 -5.40
C LEU A 126 5.20 -3.86 -6.05
N PHE A 127 4.82 -4.73 -6.99
CA PHE A 127 5.73 -5.59 -7.72
C PHE A 127 6.68 -4.80 -8.63
N LEU A 128 6.17 -3.80 -9.37
CA LEU A 128 7.02 -2.93 -10.19
C LEU A 128 8.01 -2.13 -9.34
N GLY A 129 7.56 -1.58 -8.20
CA GLY A 129 8.46 -0.93 -7.25
C GLY A 129 9.52 -1.87 -6.69
N TYR A 130 9.13 -3.11 -6.38
CA TYR A 130 10.06 -4.16 -5.96
C TYR A 130 11.13 -4.46 -7.03
N LEU A 131 10.74 -4.56 -8.31
CA LEU A 131 11.68 -4.74 -9.41
C LEU A 131 12.64 -3.54 -9.56
N ALA A 132 12.15 -2.32 -9.34
CA ALA A 132 13.00 -1.14 -9.33
C ALA A 132 14.04 -1.19 -8.21
N PHE A 133 13.68 -1.62 -7.00
CA PHE A 133 14.65 -1.81 -5.91
C PHE A 133 15.70 -2.86 -6.27
N CYS A 134 15.30 -3.96 -6.91
CA CYS A 134 16.25 -4.98 -7.39
C CYS A 134 17.21 -4.40 -8.42
N ALA A 135 16.72 -3.59 -9.38
CA ALA A 135 17.55 -2.98 -10.40
C ALA A 135 18.54 -1.96 -9.80
N LEU A 136 18.07 -1.13 -8.87
CA LEU A 136 18.90 -0.13 -8.19
C LEU A 136 20.05 -0.79 -7.40
N GLU A 137 19.81 -1.95 -6.77
CA GLU A 137 20.87 -2.65 -6.04
C GLU A 137 21.77 -3.52 -6.93
N TYR A 138 21.19 -4.14 -7.98
CA TYR A 138 21.98 -4.98 -8.87
C TYR A 138 22.97 -4.18 -9.72
N PHE A 139 22.57 -3.00 -10.18
CA PHE A 139 23.39 -2.11 -11.01
C PHE A 139 23.94 -0.92 -10.19
N TRP A 140 24.28 -1.14 -8.92
CA TRP A 140 24.71 -0.09 -7.98
C TRP A 140 25.87 0.76 -8.49
N ASP A 141 26.75 0.19 -9.30
CA ASP A 141 27.96 0.80 -9.89
C ASP A 141 27.66 1.50 -11.23
N ASN A 142 26.47 1.35 -11.81
CA ASN A 142 26.13 1.91 -13.11
C ASN A 142 24.80 2.71 -13.08
N GLN A 143 24.92 3.98 -12.74
CA GLN A 143 23.77 4.89 -12.65
C GLN A 143 23.00 5.02 -13.95
N LYS A 144 23.64 4.90 -15.13
CA LYS A 144 22.97 4.97 -16.43
C LYS A 144 22.03 3.78 -16.62
N ILE A 145 22.48 2.58 -16.28
CA ILE A 145 21.64 1.37 -16.36
C ILE A 145 20.51 1.45 -15.33
N GLN A 146 20.79 1.91 -14.10
CA GLN A 146 19.73 2.14 -13.09
C GLN A 146 18.64 3.06 -13.65
N LEU A 147 19.03 4.20 -14.21
CA LEU A 147 18.09 5.17 -14.79
C LEU A 147 17.24 4.53 -15.91
N VAL A 148 17.88 3.81 -16.84
CA VAL A 148 17.17 3.11 -17.93
C VAL A 148 16.18 2.10 -17.37
N CYS A 149 16.56 1.27 -16.39
CA CYS A 149 15.67 0.30 -15.76
C CYS A 149 14.48 0.97 -15.06
N VAL A 150 14.73 2.04 -14.29
CA VAL A 150 13.68 2.79 -13.60
C VAL A 150 12.71 3.43 -14.59
N LEU A 151 13.21 4.06 -15.66
CA LEU A 151 12.37 4.64 -16.71
C LEU A 151 11.55 3.59 -17.45
N ALA A 152 12.15 2.44 -17.77
CA ALA A 152 11.42 1.31 -18.38
C ALA A 152 10.28 0.82 -17.47
N LEU A 153 10.54 0.62 -16.18
CA LEU A 153 9.52 0.19 -15.21
C LEU A 153 8.45 1.27 -14.97
N LEU A 154 8.82 2.54 -14.96
CA LEU A 154 7.89 3.67 -14.93
C LEU A 154 6.96 3.64 -16.15
N THR A 155 7.51 3.45 -17.34
CA THR A 155 6.75 3.31 -18.57
C THR A 155 5.77 2.14 -18.49
N VAL A 156 6.23 0.97 -18.01
CA VAL A 156 5.36 -0.19 -17.76
C VAL A 156 4.23 0.17 -16.77
N SER A 157 4.51 0.92 -15.70
CA SER A 157 3.50 1.30 -14.72
C SER A 157 2.38 2.19 -15.30
N VAL A 158 2.73 3.04 -16.28
CA VAL A 158 1.76 3.87 -17.01
C VAL A 158 0.86 3.01 -17.90
N PHE A 159 1.45 2.12 -18.72
CA PHE A 159 0.70 1.29 -19.64
C PHE A 159 -0.14 0.22 -18.95
N LEU A 160 0.37 -0.35 -17.87
CA LEU A 160 -0.35 -1.37 -17.08
C LEU A 160 -1.56 -0.79 -16.36
N LYS A 161 -1.65 0.53 -16.20
CA LYS A 161 -2.71 1.22 -15.45
C LYS A 161 -2.94 0.62 -14.05
N ALA A 162 -1.85 0.19 -13.38
CA ALA A 162 -1.95 -0.37 -12.03
C ALA A 162 -2.55 0.66 -11.05
N ASP A 163 -3.19 0.19 -9.99
CA ASP A 163 -3.72 1.06 -8.94
C ASP A 163 -2.60 1.95 -8.38
N TYR A 164 -2.90 3.23 -8.13
CA TYR A 164 -1.93 4.32 -7.90
C TYR A 164 -1.00 4.63 -9.09
N GLY A 165 -0.93 3.80 -10.15
CA GLY A 165 -0.20 4.05 -11.40
C GLY A 165 1.25 4.51 -11.22
N TRP A 166 1.71 5.40 -12.09
CA TRP A 166 3.06 5.96 -12.03
C TRP A 166 3.32 6.78 -10.75
N ARG A 167 2.28 7.39 -10.16
CA ARG A 167 2.42 8.15 -8.91
C ARG A 167 2.78 7.23 -7.74
N GLY A 168 2.14 6.06 -7.65
CA GLY A 168 2.47 5.04 -6.65
C GLY A 168 3.86 4.43 -6.86
N PHE A 169 4.26 4.22 -8.12
CA PHE A 169 5.60 3.76 -8.45
C PHE A 169 6.68 4.76 -8.00
N VAL A 170 6.52 6.05 -8.31
CA VAL A 170 7.46 7.09 -7.86
C VAL A 170 7.44 7.22 -6.34
N PHE A 171 6.29 7.12 -5.69
CA PHE A 171 6.20 7.12 -4.25
C PHE A 171 7.02 5.97 -3.61
N LEU A 172 6.98 4.77 -4.19
CA LEU A 172 7.81 3.64 -3.75
C LEU A 172 9.31 3.95 -3.87
N LEU A 173 9.73 4.62 -4.95
CA LEU A 173 11.12 5.05 -5.10
C LEU A 173 11.51 6.08 -4.02
N ILE A 174 10.63 7.04 -3.71
CA ILE A 174 10.84 8.00 -2.61
C ILE A 174 11.04 7.24 -1.30
N MET A 175 10.15 6.30 -0.97
CA MET A 175 10.25 5.51 0.26
C MET A 175 11.53 4.69 0.32
N TYR A 176 12.03 4.19 -0.81
CA TYR A 176 13.27 3.45 -0.89
C TYR A 176 14.52 4.35 -0.77
N TRP A 177 14.55 5.49 -1.44
CA TRP A 177 15.71 6.40 -1.38
C TRP A 177 15.91 6.99 0.01
N PHE A 178 14.83 7.34 0.69
CA PHE A 178 14.88 7.89 2.05
C PHE A 178 14.70 6.83 3.14
N ARG A 179 14.97 5.54 2.85
CA ARG A 179 14.75 4.41 3.78
C ARG A 179 15.52 4.52 5.10
N ASN A 180 16.61 5.29 5.14
CA ASN A 180 17.42 5.51 6.34
C ASN A 180 16.97 6.73 7.17
N ASP A 181 15.97 7.49 6.69
CA ASP A 181 15.44 8.68 7.35
C ASP A 181 13.92 8.76 7.20
N LYS A 182 13.22 8.30 8.25
CA LYS A 182 11.74 8.34 8.30
C LYS A 182 11.18 9.76 8.31
N THR A 183 11.97 10.75 8.79
CA THR A 183 11.58 12.17 8.74
C THR A 183 11.57 12.67 7.31
N ALA A 184 12.64 12.40 6.56
CA ALA A 184 12.70 12.73 5.14
C ALA A 184 11.63 11.99 4.33
N GLN A 185 11.37 10.71 4.62
CA GLN A 185 10.24 9.98 4.02
C GLN A 185 8.91 10.68 4.29
N ALA A 186 8.68 11.16 5.52
CA ALA A 186 7.44 11.83 5.88
C ALA A 186 7.28 13.17 5.14
N ILE A 187 8.32 14.00 5.11
CA ILE A 187 8.28 15.32 4.48
C ILE A 187 8.09 15.17 2.96
N ILE A 188 9.00 14.44 2.30
CA ILE A 188 9.02 14.33 0.84
C ILE A 188 7.83 13.49 0.35
N GLY A 189 7.50 12.41 1.09
CA GLY A 189 6.35 11.58 0.79
C GLY A 189 5.02 12.35 0.94
N SER A 190 4.88 13.22 1.95
CA SER A 190 3.69 14.06 2.11
C SER A 190 3.59 15.10 1.01
N CYS A 191 4.71 15.73 0.61
CA CYS A 191 4.74 16.64 -0.53
C CYS A 191 4.31 15.92 -1.83
N TRP A 192 4.74 14.68 -2.03
CA TRP A 192 4.33 13.88 -3.20
C TRP A 192 2.85 13.50 -3.17
N LEU A 193 2.31 13.18 -1.96
CA LEU A 193 0.91 12.79 -1.76
C LEU A 193 -0.04 13.99 -1.57
N TYR A 194 0.34 15.22 -1.97
CA TYR A 194 -0.48 16.43 -1.76
C TYR A 194 -1.92 16.28 -2.28
N TYR A 195 -2.10 15.53 -3.37
CA TYR A 195 -3.41 15.25 -3.98
C TYR A 195 -4.29 14.29 -3.15
N GLU A 196 -3.67 13.50 -2.26
CA GLU A 196 -4.32 12.62 -1.28
C GLU A 196 -3.79 12.90 0.14
N TRP A 197 -3.75 14.16 0.55
CA TRP A 197 -3.10 14.61 1.79
C TRP A 197 -3.50 13.80 3.04
N LYS A 198 -4.71 13.17 3.03
CA LYS A 198 -5.15 12.30 4.12
C LYS A 198 -4.30 11.04 4.27
N ALA A 199 -3.66 10.59 3.20
CA ALA A 199 -2.70 9.49 3.24
C ALA A 199 -1.45 9.83 4.08
N CYS A 200 -1.15 11.12 4.27
CA CYS A 200 0.01 11.57 5.03
C CYS A 200 -0.07 11.19 6.53
N PHE A 201 -1.27 10.94 7.07
CA PHE A 201 -1.41 10.40 8.43
C PHE A 201 -0.71 9.06 8.64
N ALA A 202 -0.45 8.30 7.58
CA ALA A 202 0.36 7.09 7.62
C ALA A 202 1.76 7.32 8.20
N PHE A 203 2.34 8.50 7.97
CA PHE A 203 3.71 8.80 8.43
C PHE A 203 3.81 8.89 9.95
N LEU A 204 2.71 9.14 10.66
CA LEU A 204 2.71 9.05 12.12
C LEU A 204 3.03 7.61 12.55
N SER A 205 2.28 6.62 12.05
CA SER A 205 2.52 5.21 12.38
C SER A 205 3.86 4.69 11.85
N ILE A 206 4.32 5.14 10.68
CA ILE A 206 5.64 4.81 10.14
C ILE A 206 6.76 5.34 11.06
N ASN A 207 6.64 6.55 11.59
CA ASN A 207 7.62 7.11 12.51
C ASN A 207 7.57 6.46 13.91
N MET A 208 6.45 5.81 14.26
CA MET A 208 6.35 4.98 15.48
C MET A 208 7.00 3.59 15.31
N TYR A 209 7.49 3.22 14.14
CA TYR A 209 8.14 1.93 13.90
C TYR A 209 9.45 1.80 14.67
N ASN A 210 9.60 0.69 15.40
CA ASN A 210 10.71 0.42 16.31
C ASN A 210 11.84 -0.46 15.70
N GLY A 211 11.77 -0.78 14.39
CA GLY A 211 12.74 -1.64 13.71
C GLY A 211 12.55 -3.13 13.95
N GLU A 212 11.60 -3.55 14.78
CA GLU A 212 11.37 -4.95 15.07
C GLU A 212 10.35 -5.58 14.14
N ARG A 213 10.55 -6.86 13.81
CA ARG A 213 9.63 -7.63 12.99
C ARG A 213 8.26 -7.85 13.68
N GLY A 214 8.28 -8.07 15.00
CA GLY A 214 7.10 -8.34 15.80
C GLY A 214 6.60 -9.80 15.70
N PHE A 215 5.28 -10.01 15.92
CA PHE A 215 4.66 -11.33 16.10
C PHE A 215 4.47 -12.16 14.82
N VAL A 216 4.53 -11.57 13.64
CA VAL A 216 4.41 -12.31 12.37
C VAL A 216 5.68 -13.12 12.12
N LYS A 217 5.75 -14.30 12.77
CA LYS A 217 6.84 -15.27 12.64
C LYS A 217 6.31 -16.51 11.91
N GLY A 218 7.21 -17.18 11.15
CA GLY A 218 6.86 -18.40 10.43
C GLY A 218 6.19 -18.18 9.06
N LYS A 219 6.03 -19.30 8.33
CA LYS A 219 5.50 -19.28 6.95
C LYS A 219 3.99 -19.03 6.94
N PHE A 220 3.25 -19.64 7.85
CA PHE A 220 1.79 -19.56 7.90
C PHE A 220 1.29 -18.12 8.04
N LEU A 221 1.69 -17.40 9.11
CA LEU A 221 1.27 -16.03 9.35
C LEU A 221 1.69 -15.08 8.23
N LYS A 222 2.85 -15.31 7.60
CA LYS A 222 3.27 -14.55 6.42
C LYS A 222 2.25 -14.66 5.29
N TYR A 223 1.78 -15.87 4.98
CA TYR A 223 0.82 -16.07 3.88
C TYR A 223 -0.58 -15.59 4.23
N VAL A 224 -1.01 -15.60 5.49
CA VAL A 224 -2.27 -14.97 5.92
C VAL A 224 -2.35 -13.51 5.47
N PHE A 225 -1.27 -12.73 5.60
CA PHE A 225 -1.24 -11.34 5.15
C PHE A 225 -1.29 -11.18 3.62
N TYR A 226 -0.74 -12.13 2.86
CA TYR A 226 -0.87 -12.12 1.40
C TYR A 226 -2.29 -12.49 0.96
N TRP A 227 -2.87 -13.53 1.56
CA TRP A 227 -4.23 -13.99 1.26
C TRP A 227 -5.30 -13.02 1.71
N PHE A 228 -5.02 -12.20 2.71
CA PHE A 228 -5.99 -11.21 3.18
C PHE A 228 -6.53 -10.33 2.05
N TYR A 229 -5.65 -9.88 1.14
CA TYR A 229 -6.05 -8.97 0.06
C TYR A 229 -7.08 -9.60 -0.91
N PRO A 230 -6.85 -10.73 -1.57
CA PRO A 230 -7.87 -11.32 -2.44
C PRO A 230 -9.09 -11.84 -1.67
N VAL A 231 -8.92 -12.35 -0.46
CA VAL A 231 -10.02 -12.93 0.32
C VAL A 231 -11.01 -11.87 0.80
N HIS A 232 -10.55 -10.77 1.41
CA HIS A 232 -11.48 -9.74 1.90
C HIS A 232 -12.23 -9.06 0.76
N ILE A 233 -11.58 -8.82 -0.41
CA ILE A 233 -12.28 -8.28 -1.58
C ILE A 233 -13.35 -9.28 -2.05
N THR A 234 -13.03 -10.57 -2.14
CA THR A 234 -14.00 -11.61 -2.52
C THR A 234 -15.20 -11.61 -1.57
N ILE A 235 -14.95 -11.57 -0.26
CA ILE A 235 -16.02 -11.51 0.75
C ILE A 235 -16.89 -10.26 0.54
N LEU A 236 -16.28 -9.10 0.34
CA LEU A 236 -17.02 -7.85 0.12
C LEU A 236 -17.82 -7.87 -1.20
N VAL A 237 -17.29 -8.47 -2.27
CA VAL A 237 -18.02 -8.67 -3.54
C VAL A 237 -19.25 -9.55 -3.31
N ILE A 238 -19.10 -10.67 -2.60
CA ILE A 238 -20.21 -11.56 -2.28
C ILE A 238 -21.25 -10.84 -1.42
N LEU A 239 -20.83 -10.14 -0.36
CA LEU A 239 -21.71 -9.38 0.51
C LEU A 239 -22.48 -8.28 -0.29
N ARG A 240 -21.79 -7.56 -1.17
CA ARG A 240 -22.43 -6.56 -2.03
C ARG A 240 -23.53 -7.20 -2.89
N LYS A 241 -23.24 -8.34 -3.52
CA LYS A 241 -24.23 -9.05 -4.35
C LYS A 241 -25.44 -9.51 -3.54
N LEU A 242 -25.22 -10.03 -2.33
CA LEU A 242 -26.31 -10.50 -1.46
C LEU A 242 -27.16 -9.34 -0.92
N LEU A 243 -26.57 -8.20 -0.57
CA LEU A 243 -27.26 -7.07 0.03
C LEU A 243 -28.00 -6.21 -1.00
N PHE A 244 -27.47 -6.08 -2.21
CA PHE A 244 -27.98 -5.15 -3.22
C PHE A 244 -28.50 -5.83 -4.49
N HIS A 245 -28.49 -7.17 -4.56
CA HIS A 245 -28.97 -7.96 -5.71
C HIS A 245 -28.31 -7.57 -7.05
N MET A 246 -27.00 -7.17 -7.01
CA MET A 246 -26.24 -6.72 -8.18
C MET A 246 -25.39 -7.83 -8.79
#